data_5f3d22a69f6eb64d562612b807838ac8
#
_entry.id   5f3d22a69f6eb64d562612b807838ac8
#
_cell.length_a   1.000
_cell.length_b   1.000
_cell.length_c   1.000
_cell.angle_alpha   90.00
_cell.angle_beta   90.00
_cell.angle_gamma   90.00
#
_symmetry.space_group_name_H-M   'P 1'
#
loop_
_entity.id
_entity.type
_entity.pdbx_description
1 polymer ?
#
loop_
_entity_poly.entity_id
_entity_poly.type
_entity_poly.pdbx_seq_one_letter_code
_entity_poly.pdbx_strand_id
1 'polypeptide(L)'
;MDISAIVMYLGFVLAAYSVVGNDTIQTLGTFLSSNERKKWWVLWLFAGGILSVTLIIGYINYDGDVSYGRLEKYPLPDPFAWYFLLPPVILMLLTRTGIPVSTSFLILTFFNPENLNEMVLKSVSGYAVAFGAAIVLYLAISKVLERKFIENPITRRQTEVWTALQWGSTGFLWSQWLIQDFANIYVYLPRDLNGWQLGLSLAVLLGLLAYIIATRGGAIQNIVRSKTNTVDIRSATIIDFAYGIILFFFKELNNVPMSTTWVFIGILAGREIAINFMLRKKENRKAMFRNLGMDLVKVMIGLIVSIVLVYMVRYLAAG
;
A
#
# COMPACT_ATOMS: atom_id res chain seq x y z
N MET A 1 -26.40 -11.72 19.39
CA MET A 1 -25.22 -10.97 18.96
C MET A 1 -25.66 -9.52 18.84
N ASP A 2 -25.01 -8.60 19.51
CA ASP A 2 -25.37 -7.18 19.45
C ASP A 2 -25.10 -6.66 18.03
N ILE A 3 -25.97 -5.79 17.52
CA ILE A 3 -25.82 -5.18 16.18
C ILE A 3 -24.48 -4.47 16.06
N SER A 4 -24.04 -3.82 17.12
CA SER A 4 -22.72 -3.17 17.19
C SER A 4 -21.58 -4.17 16.91
N ALA A 5 -21.60 -5.35 17.52
CA ALA A 5 -20.61 -6.40 17.29
C ALA A 5 -20.64 -6.93 15.84
N ILE A 6 -21.85 -7.05 15.25
CA ILE A 6 -21.97 -7.46 13.84
C ILE A 6 -21.33 -6.43 12.93
N VAL A 7 -21.61 -5.14 13.13
CA VAL A 7 -21.05 -4.05 12.35
C VAL A 7 -19.52 -4.00 12.50
N MET A 8 -19.00 -4.17 13.72
CA MET A 8 -17.57 -4.20 14.01
C MET A 8 -16.86 -5.31 13.22
N TYR A 9 -17.29 -6.57 13.33
CA TYR A 9 -16.66 -7.68 12.63
C TYR A 9 -16.86 -7.63 11.12
N LEU A 10 -18.04 -7.22 10.64
CA LEU A 10 -18.28 -7.02 9.22
C LEU A 10 -17.41 -5.89 8.66
N GLY A 11 -17.28 -4.79 9.41
CA GLY A 11 -16.38 -3.69 9.08
C GLY A 11 -14.92 -4.15 8.95
N PHE A 12 -14.44 -4.98 9.89
CA PHE A 12 -13.12 -5.58 9.83
C PHE A 12 -12.92 -6.42 8.54
N VAL A 13 -13.87 -7.31 8.22
CA VAL A 13 -13.76 -8.17 7.02
C VAL A 13 -13.77 -7.35 5.74
N LEU A 14 -14.66 -6.35 5.66
CA LEU A 14 -14.73 -5.45 4.51
C LEU A 14 -13.46 -4.58 4.38
N ALA A 15 -12.94 -4.06 5.51
CA ALA A 15 -11.69 -3.31 5.53
C ALA A 15 -10.52 -4.20 5.11
N ALA A 16 -10.41 -5.41 5.66
CA ALA A 16 -9.38 -6.38 5.29
C ALA A 16 -9.42 -6.68 3.79
N TYR A 17 -10.60 -6.97 3.23
CA TYR A 17 -10.74 -7.23 1.80
C TYR A 17 -10.35 -6.02 0.95
N SER A 18 -10.82 -4.83 1.32
CA SER A 18 -10.60 -3.60 0.54
C SER A 18 -9.14 -3.14 0.59
N VAL A 19 -8.54 -3.16 1.80
CA VAL A 19 -7.14 -2.73 2.02
C VAL A 19 -6.19 -3.74 1.38
N VAL A 20 -6.33 -5.04 1.68
CA VAL A 20 -5.48 -6.07 1.08
C VAL A 20 -5.63 -6.08 -0.45
N GLY A 21 -6.85 -5.90 -0.97
CA GLY A 21 -7.10 -5.84 -2.41
C GLY A 21 -6.50 -4.63 -3.10
N ASN A 22 -6.56 -3.46 -2.48
CA ASN A 22 -6.00 -2.22 -3.04
C ASN A 22 -4.47 -2.18 -2.93
N ASP A 23 -3.95 -2.50 -1.77
CA ASP A 23 -2.59 -2.14 -1.38
C ASP A 23 -1.58 -3.25 -1.64
N THR A 24 -1.98 -4.54 -1.53
CA THR A 24 -1.11 -5.66 -1.87
C THR A 24 -0.53 -5.54 -3.28
N ILE A 25 -1.34 -5.04 -4.22
CA ILE A 25 -0.93 -4.94 -5.61
C ILE A 25 -0.02 -3.75 -5.84
N GLN A 26 -0.19 -2.66 -5.11
CA GLN A 26 0.72 -1.51 -5.15
C GLN A 26 2.10 -1.89 -4.61
N THR A 27 2.14 -2.78 -3.61
CA THR A 27 3.38 -3.18 -2.91
C THR A 27 4.03 -4.41 -3.53
N LEU A 28 3.24 -5.46 -3.79
CA LEU A 28 3.74 -6.73 -4.35
C LEU A 28 3.60 -6.84 -5.86
N GLY A 29 3.06 -5.83 -6.55
CA GLY A 29 2.77 -5.90 -7.99
C GLY A 29 4.01 -6.13 -8.86
N THR A 30 5.13 -5.47 -8.54
CA THR A 30 6.44 -5.67 -9.20
C THR A 30 6.96 -7.09 -8.96
N PHE A 31 6.87 -7.57 -7.73
CA PHE A 31 7.26 -8.92 -7.32
C PHE A 31 6.41 -9.99 -8.02
N LEU A 32 5.10 -9.84 -8.04
CA LEU A 32 4.18 -10.76 -8.71
C LEU A 32 4.45 -10.82 -10.22
N SER A 33 4.71 -9.67 -10.85
CA SER A 33 5.03 -9.59 -12.29
C SER A 33 6.36 -10.26 -12.63
N SER A 34 7.40 -10.03 -11.83
CA SER A 34 8.73 -10.63 -12.07
C SER A 34 8.75 -12.14 -11.79
N ASN A 35 7.84 -12.64 -10.97
CA ASN A 35 7.76 -14.03 -10.55
C ASN A 35 6.55 -14.77 -11.15
N GLU A 36 5.98 -14.32 -12.27
CA GLU A 36 4.78 -14.90 -12.89
C GLU A 36 4.88 -16.43 -13.18
N ARG A 37 6.10 -16.93 -13.43
CA ARG A 37 6.35 -18.36 -13.70
C ARG A 37 6.31 -19.23 -12.44
N LYS A 38 6.35 -18.60 -11.25
CA LYS A 38 6.28 -19.35 -10.00
C LYS A 38 4.83 -19.72 -9.67
N LYS A 39 4.66 -20.81 -8.95
CA LYS A 39 3.35 -21.25 -8.47
C LYS A 39 2.82 -20.21 -7.48
N TRP A 40 1.54 -19.89 -7.55
CA TRP A 40 0.92 -18.87 -6.71
C TRP A 40 1.09 -19.12 -5.20
N TRP A 41 1.02 -20.38 -4.77
CA TRP A 41 1.17 -20.75 -3.36
C TRP A 41 2.58 -20.49 -2.81
N VAL A 42 3.63 -20.54 -3.65
CA VAL A 42 5.00 -20.17 -3.24
C VAL A 42 5.08 -18.67 -2.94
N LEU A 43 4.46 -17.85 -3.79
CA LEU A 43 4.39 -16.40 -3.60
C LEU A 43 3.54 -16.06 -2.38
N TRP A 44 2.43 -16.80 -2.18
CA TRP A 44 1.58 -16.66 -1.01
C TRP A 44 2.29 -17.04 0.29
N LEU A 45 3.02 -18.16 0.32
CA LEU A 45 3.79 -18.56 1.51
C LEU A 45 4.83 -17.50 1.89
N PHE A 46 5.48 -16.90 0.91
CA PHE A 46 6.43 -15.82 1.15
C PHE A 46 5.74 -14.58 1.73
N ALA A 47 4.74 -14.04 1.03
CA ALA A 47 4.05 -12.83 1.45
C ALA A 47 3.23 -13.05 2.74
N GLY A 48 2.57 -14.19 2.87
CA GLY A 48 1.81 -14.58 4.06
C GLY A 48 2.68 -14.86 5.27
N GLY A 49 3.87 -15.45 5.06
CA GLY A 49 4.86 -15.64 6.12
C GLY A 49 5.34 -14.30 6.70
N ILE A 50 5.66 -13.33 5.85
CA ILE A 50 6.05 -11.97 6.28
C ILE A 50 4.88 -11.29 7.00
N LEU A 51 3.66 -11.38 6.46
CA LEU A 51 2.47 -10.84 7.10
C LEU A 51 2.28 -11.42 8.50
N SER A 52 2.38 -12.75 8.64
CA SER A 52 2.22 -13.43 9.92
C SER A 52 3.28 -13.00 10.93
N VAL A 53 4.54 -12.98 10.51
CA VAL A 53 5.66 -12.56 11.38
C VAL A 53 5.49 -11.10 11.80
N THR A 54 5.17 -10.21 10.87
CA THR A 54 4.96 -8.78 11.17
C THR A 54 3.80 -8.60 12.15
N LEU A 55 2.68 -9.28 11.93
CA LEU A 55 1.52 -9.20 12.82
C LEU A 55 1.84 -9.70 14.24
N ILE A 56 2.52 -10.86 14.35
CA ILE A 56 2.89 -11.46 15.62
C ILE A 56 3.89 -10.58 16.38
N ILE A 57 4.85 -9.98 15.68
CA ILE A 57 5.82 -9.04 16.31
C ILE A 57 5.07 -7.81 16.87
N GLY A 58 4.11 -7.24 16.13
CA GLY A 58 3.27 -6.17 16.64
C GLY A 58 2.52 -6.60 17.91
N TYR A 59 1.83 -7.72 17.84
CA TYR A 59 1.08 -8.29 18.96
C TYR A 59 1.92 -8.47 20.25
N ILE A 60 3.15 -8.99 20.11
CA ILE A 60 4.03 -9.24 21.26
C ILE A 60 4.62 -7.93 21.81
N ASN A 61 5.04 -7.01 20.95
CA ASN A 61 5.77 -5.81 21.37
C ASN A 61 4.85 -4.67 21.83
N TYR A 62 3.55 -4.73 21.52
CA TYR A 62 2.56 -3.69 21.82
C TYR A 62 1.36 -4.25 22.60
N ASP A 63 1.57 -5.25 23.46
CA ASP A 63 0.58 -5.79 24.40
C ASP A 63 -0.78 -6.13 23.77
N GLY A 64 -0.76 -6.77 22.58
CA GLY A 64 -1.96 -7.14 21.85
C GLY A 64 -2.36 -6.17 20.71
N ASP A 65 -1.77 -4.97 20.64
CA ASP A 65 -1.99 -4.05 19.52
C ASP A 65 -1.12 -4.42 18.32
N VAL A 66 -1.76 -4.93 17.28
CA VAL A 66 -1.11 -5.29 16.02
C VAL A 66 -0.87 -4.09 15.09
N SER A 67 -1.35 -2.91 15.47
CA SER A 67 -1.19 -1.67 14.69
C SER A 67 0.10 -0.91 14.99
N TYR A 68 0.94 -1.43 15.88
CA TYR A 68 2.19 -0.79 16.31
C TYR A 68 1.98 0.60 16.96
N GLY A 69 0.96 0.75 17.81
CA GLY A 69 0.62 1.99 18.49
C GLY A 69 -0.03 3.06 17.58
N ARG A 70 -0.30 2.74 16.30
CA ARG A 70 -0.85 3.72 15.34
C ARG A 70 -2.32 4.04 15.58
N LEU A 71 -3.02 3.23 16.36
CA LEU A 71 -4.42 3.41 16.70
C LEU A 71 -4.68 4.12 18.03
N GLU A 72 -3.64 4.55 18.75
CA GLU A 72 -3.79 5.27 20.03
C GLU A 72 -4.67 6.52 19.90
N LYS A 73 -4.57 7.24 18.77
CA LYS A 73 -5.37 8.44 18.48
C LYS A 73 -6.74 8.14 17.85
N TYR A 74 -7.12 6.86 17.73
CA TYR A 74 -8.35 6.44 17.07
C TYR A 74 -9.22 5.64 18.06
N PRO A 75 -10.15 6.29 18.76
CA PRO A 75 -11.00 5.60 19.72
C PRO A 75 -11.84 4.52 19.04
N LEU A 76 -12.09 3.43 19.76
CA LEU A 76 -13.02 2.41 19.31
C LEU A 76 -14.46 2.97 19.46
N PRO A 77 -15.28 2.98 18.39
CA PRO A 77 -16.67 3.41 18.50
C PRO A 77 -17.50 2.50 19.42
N ASP A 78 -18.31 3.10 20.27
CA ASP A 78 -19.25 2.39 21.12
C ASP A 78 -20.57 3.19 21.21
N PRO A 79 -21.66 2.72 20.57
CA PRO A 79 -21.75 1.54 19.71
C PRO A 79 -21.19 1.75 18.29
N PHE A 80 -20.83 0.65 17.61
CA PHE A 80 -20.57 0.69 16.17
C PHE A 80 -21.88 0.86 15.40
N ALA A 81 -22.09 2.04 14.82
CA ALA A 81 -23.24 2.31 13.97
C ALA A 81 -22.98 1.80 12.53
N TRP A 82 -24.05 1.52 11.81
CA TRP A 82 -24.00 0.96 10.45
C TRP A 82 -23.15 1.78 9.46
N TYR A 83 -23.07 3.09 9.62
CA TYR A 83 -22.32 3.98 8.73
C TYR A 83 -20.79 3.75 8.79
N PHE A 84 -20.28 3.06 9.81
CA PHE A 84 -18.87 2.62 9.83
C PHE A 84 -18.54 1.58 8.75
N LEU A 85 -19.54 1.00 8.09
CA LEU A 85 -19.33 0.13 6.92
C LEU A 85 -19.10 0.91 5.61
N LEU A 86 -19.43 2.20 5.57
CA LEU A 86 -19.30 3.01 4.35
C LEU A 86 -17.87 3.14 3.85
N PRO A 87 -16.85 3.45 4.69
CA PRO A 87 -15.49 3.63 4.22
C PRO A 87 -14.94 2.41 3.45
N PRO A 88 -14.98 1.18 3.98
CA PRO A 88 -14.45 0.02 3.26
C PRO A 88 -15.26 -0.33 2.00
N VAL A 89 -16.59 -0.11 2.01
CA VAL A 89 -17.44 -0.33 0.83
C VAL A 89 -17.07 0.67 -0.28
N ILE A 90 -16.92 1.95 0.06
CA ILE A 90 -16.52 3.00 -0.90
C ILE A 90 -15.10 2.72 -1.40
N LEU A 91 -14.17 2.33 -0.54
CA LEU A 91 -12.82 1.93 -0.93
C LEU A 91 -12.85 0.79 -1.95
N MET A 92 -13.65 -0.24 -1.70
CA MET A 92 -13.82 -1.37 -2.62
C MET A 92 -14.36 -0.92 -3.99
N LEU A 93 -15.35 -0.03 -4.01
CA LEU A 93 -15.91 0.49 -5.26
C LEU A 93 -14.90 1.34 -6.03
N LEU A 94 -14.21 2.26 -5.36
CA LEU A 94 -13.19 3.12 -5.98
C LEU A 94 -12.01 2.30 -6.53
N THR A 95 -11.56 1.30 -5.77
CA THR A 95 -10.51 0.38 -6.21
C THR A 95 -10.88 -0.33 -7.51
N ARG A 96 -12.14 -0.76 -7.67
CA ARG A 96 -12.62 -1.40 -8.91
C ARG A 96 -12.62 -0.46 -10.13
N THR A 97 -12.71 0.85 -9.92
CA THR A 97 -12.62 1.84 -11.02
C THR A 97 -11.18 2.14 -11.44
N GLY A 98 -10.19 1.57 -10.73
CA GLY A 98 -8.78 1.82 -11.00
C GLY A 98 -8.29 3.19 -10.53
N ILE A 99 -9.02 3.83 -9.63
CA ILE A 99 -8.57 5.06 -8.98
C ILE A 99 -7.72 4.66 -7.78
N PRO A 100 -6.44 5.07 -7.71
CA PRO A 100 -5.61 4.84 -6.54
C PRO A 100 -6.13 5.68 -5.38
N VAL A 101 -6.63 5.02 -4.35
CA VAL A 101 -7.20 5.67 -3.16
C VAL A 101 -6.28 5.42 -1.98
N SER A 102 -6.10 6.42 -1.14
CA SER A 102 -5.45 6.25 0.14
C SER A 102 -6.40 5.56 1.11
N THR A 103 -6.06 4.35 1.49
CA THR A 103 -6.78 3.56 2.50
C THR A 103 -6.82 4.28 3.83
N SER A 104 -5.70 4.88 4.25
CA SER A 104 -5.61 5.64 5.50
C SER A 104 -6.52 6.87 5.51
N PHE A 105 -6.56 7.65 4.41
CA PHE A 105 -7.48 8.80 4.36
C PHE A 105 -8.94 8.37 4.39
N LEU A 106 -9.30 7.31 3.64
CA LEU A 106 -10.70 6.94 3.54
C LEU A 106 -11.21 6.26 4.82
N ILE A 107 -10.39 5.45 5.46
CA ILE A 107 -10.81 4.69 6.66
C ILE A 107 -10.50 5.47 7.92
N LEU A 108 -9.25 5.85 8.19
CA LEU A 108 -8.87 6.38 9.49
C LEU A 108 -9.42 7.77 9.76
N THR A 109 -9.52 8.65 8.75
CA THR A 109 -10.13 9.97 8.96
C THR A 109 -11.59 9.89 9.32
N PHE A 110 -12.25 8.80 8.97
CA PHE A 110 -13.63 8.54 9.37
C PHE A 110 -13.76 8.25 10.87
N PHE A 111 -12.80 7.53 11.44
CA PHE A 111 -12.77 7.25 12.89
C PHE A 111 -12.31 8.46 13.71
N ASN A 112 -11.33 9.22 13.22
CA ASN A 112 -10.89 10.46 13.86
C ASN A 112 -10.47 11.51 12.82
N PRO A 113 -11.38 12.44 12.47
CA PRO A 113 -11.10 13.49 11.50
C PRO A 113 -10.08 14.54 11.96
N GLU A 114 -9.82 14.67 13.25
CA GLU A 114 -8.88 15.66 13.78
C GLU A 114 -7.44 15.41 13.31
N ASN A 115 -7.10 14.16 13.04
CA ASN A 115 -5.79 13.76 12.54
C ASN A 115 -5.59 14.03 11.04
N LEU A 116 -6.62 14.47 10.30
CA LEU A 116 -6.57 14.63 8.84
C LEU A 116 -5.44 15.55 8.39
N ASN A 117 -5.27 16.71 9.03
CA ASN A 117 -4.24 17.67 8.65
C ASN A 117 -2.83 17.09 8.78
N GLU A 118 -2.55 16.41 9.89
CA GLU A 118 -1.25 15.76 10.13
C GLU A 118 -1.00 14.62 9.13
N MET A 119 -2.01 13.82 8.85
CA MET A 119 -1.93 12.75 7.84
C MET A 119 -1.69 13.28 6.43
N VAL A 120 -2.38 14.37 6.05
CA VAL A 120 -2.18 15.02 4.74
C VAL A 120 -0.78 15.57 4.63
N LEU A 121 -0.31 16.32 5.64
CA LEU A 121 1.03 16.91 5.64
C LEU A 121 2.12 15.82 5.52
N LYS A 122 2.02 14.75 6.31
CA LYS A 122 2.94 13.62 6.26
C LYS A 122 2.91 12.92 4.91
N SER A 123 1.73 12.75 4.30
CA SER A 123 1.57 12.08 3.02
C SER A 123 2.09 12.92 1.85
N VAL A 124 1.85 14.24 1.85
CA VAL A 124 2.41 15.17 0.85
C VAL A 124 3.95 15.21 0.96
N SER A 125 4.48 15.25 2.18
CA SER A 125 5.93 15.16 2.41
C SER A 125 6.48 13.83 1.92
N GLY A 126 5.81 12.72 2.21
CA GLY A 126 6.16 11.39 1.71
C GLY A 126 6.16 11.32 0.18
N TYR A 127 5.16 11.89 -0.47
CA TYR A 127 5.12 12.00 -1.93
C TYR A 127 6.33 12.79 -2.47
N ALA A 128 6.60 13.96 -1.92
CA ALA A 128 7.69 14.83 -2.38
C ALA A 128 9.07 14.17 -2.20
N VAL A 129 9.31 13.54 -1.05
CA VAL A 129 10.56 12.79 -0.78
C VAL A 129 10.67 11.60 -1.71
N ALA A 130 9.61 10.82 -1.90
CA ALA A 130 9.57 9.67 -2.78
C ALA A 130 9.85 10.07 -4.24
N PHE A 131 9.23 11.14 -4.70
CA PHE A 131 9.44 11.72 -6.03
C PHE A 131 10.89 12.17 -6.24
N GLY A 132 11.45 12.95 -5.31
CA GLY A 132 12.83 13.41 -5.38
C GLY A 132 13.85 12.26 -5.31
N ALA A 133 13.64 11.33 -4.37
CA ALA A 133 14.50 10.15 -4.24
C ALA A 133 14.48 9.27 -5.49
N ALA A 134 13.31 9.08 -6.10
CA ALA A 134 13.20 8.34 -7.35
C ALA A 134 13.95 9.01 -8.50
N ILE A 135 13.85 10.33 -8.64
CA ILE A 135 14.63 11.08 -9.65
C ILE A 135 16.13 10.87 -9.42
N VAL A 136 16.62 11.09 -8.19
CA VAL A 136 18.04 10.96 -7.86
C VAL A 136 18.54 9.53 -8.12
N LEU A 137 17.81 8.53 -7.62
CA LEU A 137 18.14 7.11 -7.81
C LEU A 137 18.18 6.75 -9.30
N TYR A 138 17.17 7.12 -10.06
CA TYR A 138 17.11 6.80 -11.48
C TYR A 138 18.13 7.56 -12.30
N LEU A 139 18.44 8.81 -12.00
CA LEU A 139 19.50 9.55 -12.66
C LEU A 139 20.89 9.00 -12.31
N ALA A 140 21.13 8.59 -11.07
CA ALA A 140 22.39 7.99 -10.64
C ALA A 140 22.60 6.57 -11.19
N ILE A 141 21.56 5.74 -11.09
CA ILE A 141 21.60 4.32 -11.46
C ILE A 141 21.50 4.14 -12.98
N SER A 142 20.66 4.92 -13.64
CA SER A 142 20.30 4.74 -15.03
C SER A 142 21.42 5.16 -15.99
N LYS A 143 22.24 6.16 -15.66
CA LYS A 143 23.44 6.47 -16.45
C LYS A 143 24.40 5.29 -16.55
N VAL A 144 24.42 4.43 -15.54
CA VAL A 144 25.41 3.33 -15.44
C VAL A 144 24.78 1.95 -15.64
N LEU A 145 23.56 1.74 -15.16
CA LEU A 145 22.96 0.41 -15.04
C LEU A 145 21.84 0.11 -16.04
N GLU A 146 20.88 1.00 -16.28
CA GLU A 146 19.76 0.68 -17.19
C GLU A 146 20.21 0.50 -18.64
N ARG A 147 21.15 1.34 -19.11
CA ARG A 147 21.75 1.15 -20.43
C ARG A 147 22.47 -0.19 -20.50
N LYS A 148 23.26 -0.52 -19.46
CA LYS A 148 23.92 -1.84 -19.35
C LYS A 148 22.93 -2.98 -19.16
N PHE A 149 21.79 -2.74 -18.52
CA PHE A 149 20.76 -3.76 -18.32
C PHE A 149 20.00 -4.08 -19.62
N ILE A 150 19.79 -3.08 -20.48
CA ILE A 150 19.16 -3.27 -21.79
C ILE A 150 20.15 -3.91 -22.78
N GLU A 151 21.42 -3.49 -22.73
CA GLU A 151 22.46 -3.94 -23.66
C GLU A 151 23.06 -5.32 -23.30
N ASN A 152 23.00 -5.72 -22.03
CA ASN A 152 23.56 -6.99 -21.55
C ASN A 152 22.46 -7.91 -20.98
N PRO A 153 22.10 -8.97 -21.68
CA PRO A 153 21.21 -9.98 -21.15
C PRO A 153 21.77 -10.59 -19.86
N ILE A 154 20.90 -10.79 -18.91
CA ILE A 154 21.26 -11.30 -17.59
C ILE A 154 21.67 -12.77 -17.68
N THR A 155 22.82 -13.13 -17.11
CA THR A 155 23.25 -14.53 -17.03
C THR A 155 22.42 -15.29 -15.99
N ARG A 156 22.37 -16.63 -16.09
CA ARG A 156 21.63 -17.48 -15.14
C ARG A 156 22.04 -17.22 -13.68
N ARG A 157 23.35 -17.14 -13.41
CA ARG A 157 23.86 -16.86 -12.05
C ARG A 157 23.44 -15.46 -11.56
N GLN A 158 23.49 -14.47 -12.43
CA GLN A 158 23.00 -13.13 -12.09
C GLN A 158 21.49 -13.10 -11.82
N THR A 159 20.70 -13.87 -12.59
CA THR A 159 19.26 -14.00 -12.34
C THR A 159 18.98 -14.57 -10.96
N GLU A 160 19.71 -15.59 -10.53
CA GLU A 160 19.57 -16.19 -9.20
C GLU A 160 19.88 -15.17 -8.09
N VAL A 161 20.97 -14.42 -8.21
CA VAL A 161 21.36 -13.36 -7.26
C VAL A 161 20.31 -12.26 -7.21
N TRP A 162 19.88 -11.74 -8.37
CA TRP A 162 18.87 -10.68 -8.41
C TRP A 162 17.51 -11.15 -7.95
N THR A 163 17.16 -12.43 -8.15
CA THR A 163 15.96 -13.01 -7.56
C THR A 163 16.02 -13.00 -6.03
N ALA A 164 17.14 -13.42 -5.45
CA ALA A 164 17.31 -13.40 -4.00
C ALA A 164 17.25 -11.96 -3.45
N LEU A 165 17.91 -11.00 -4.11
CA LEU A 165 17.87 -9.58 -3.74
C LEU A 165 16.45 -9.01 -3.86
N GLN A 166 15.70 -9.35 -4.90
CA GLN A 166 14.31 -8.92 -5.05
C GLN A 166 13.42 -9.48 -3.93
N TRP A 167 13.55 -10.77 -3.62
CA TRP A 167 12.78 -11.35 -2.53
C TRP A 167 13.10 -10.67 -1.20
N GLY A 168 14.37 -10.37 -0.93
CA GLY A 168 14.78 -9.62 0.25
C GLY A 168 14.22 -8.20 0.28
N SER A 169 14.36 -7.44 -0.81
CA SER A 169 13.87 -6.05 -0.89
C SER A 169 12.35 -5.97 -0.85
N THR A 170 11.65 -6.89 -1.53
CA THR A 170 10.19 -6.98 -1.48
C THR A 170 9.71 -7.39 -0.08
N GLY A 171 10.41 -8.32 0.57
CA GLY A 171 10.08 -8.72 1.94
C GLY A 171 10.22 -7.56 2.92
N PHE A 172 11.30 -6.78 2.80
CA PHE A 172 11.49 -5.56 3.58
C PHE A 172 10.39 -4.53 3.29
N LEU A 173 10.13 -4.22 2.02
CA LEU A 173 9.06 -3.32 1.63
C LEU A 173 7.70 -3.76 2.17
N TRP A 174 7.37 -5.03 2.01
CA TRP A 174 6.10 -5.60 2.45
C TRP A 174 5.91 -5.49 3.97
N SER A 175 6.97 -5.76 4.75
CA SER A 175 6.91 -5.59 6.21
C SER A 175 6.70 -4.13 6.61
N GLN A 176 7.40 -3.17 5.99
CA GLN A 176 7.22 -1.74 6.29
C GLN A 176 5.83 -1.25 5.92
N TRP A 177 5.30 -1.75 4.79
CA TRP A 177 3.94 -1.45 4.36
C TRP A 177 2.91 -1.99 5.37
N LEU A 178 3.02 -3.26 5.77
CA LEU A 178 2.12 -3.88 6.75
C LEU A 178 2.08 -3.12 8.07
N ILE A 179 3.23 -2.71 8.60
CA ILE A 179 3.32 -1.89 9.81
C ILE A 179 2.56 -0.56 9.65
N GLN A 180 2.58 0.04 8.47
CA GLN A 180 1.86 1.30 8.22
C GLN A 180 0.35 1.08 8.10
N ASP A 181 -0.07 0.01 7.45
CA ASP A 181 -1.46 -0.14 6.98
C ASP A 181 -2.32 -1.13 7.79
N PHE A 182 -1.74 -1.88 8.75
CA PHE A 182 -2.55 -2.66 9.68
C PHE A 182 -3.56 -1.81 10.44
N ALA A 183 -3.23 -0.55 10.76
CA ALA A 183 -4.16 0.37 11.38
C ALA A 183 -5.47 0.52 10.58
N ASN A 184 -5.39 0.54 9.23
CA ASN A 184 -6.56 0.69 8.37
C ASN A 184 -7.54 -0.49 8.45
N ILE A 185 -7.05 -1.66 8.86
CA ILE A 185 -7.84 -2.87 9.00
C ILE A 185 -8.29 -3.04 10.46
N TYR A 186 -7.35 -2.92 11.39
CA TYR A 186 -7.58 -3.21 12.80
C TYR A 186 -8.29 -2.09 13.56
N VAL A 187 -8.52 -0.93 12.93
CA VAL A 187 -9.34 0.15 13.51
C VAL A 187 -10.76 -0.31 13.89
N TYR A 188 -11.23 -1.37 13.27
CA TYR A 188 -12.54 -2.00 13.55
C TYR A 188 -12.52 -2.96 14.74
N LEU A 189 -11.37 -3.42 15.19
CA LEU A 189 -11.26 -4.41 16.28
C LEU A 189 -10.79 -3.76 17.58
N PRO A 190 -10.98 -4.44 18.73
CA PRO A 190 -10.38 -4.03 19.99
C PRO A 190 -8.89 -3.80 19.85
N ARG A 191 -8.33 -2.86 20.60
CA ARG A 191 -6.91 -2.54 20.52
C ARG A 191 -6.05 -3.69 21.09
N ASP A 192 -6.51 -4.28 22.17
CA ASP A 192 -5.84 -5.42 22.84
C ASP A 192 -6.52 -6.71 22.36
N LEU A 193 -5.98 -7.32 21.32
CA LEU A 193 -6.50 -8.58 20.81
C LEU A 193 -6.15 -9.73 21.76
N ASN A 194 -7.12 -10.59 22.04
CA ASN A 194 -6.80 -11.88 22.61
C ASN A 194 -6.26 -12.86 21.56
N GLY A 195 -5.63 -13.97 21.99
CA GLY A 195 -5.00 -14.93 21.06
C GLY A 195 -5.98 -15.54 20.04
N TRP A 196 -7.26 -15.70 20.39
CA TRP A 196 -8.28 -16.18 19.47
C TRP A 196 -8.61 -15.15 18.38
N GLN A 197 -8.78 -13.89 18.76
CA GLN A 197 -9.03 -12.80 17.83
C GLN A 197 -7.85 -12.60 16.87
N LEU A 198 -6.61 -12.68 17.40
CA LEU A 198 -5.40 -12.68 16.59
C LEU A 198 -5.41 -13.81 15.57
N GLY A 199 -5.67 -15.05 16.00
CA GLY A 199 -5.69 -16.22 15.13
C GLY A 199 -6.74 -16.12 14.02
N LEU A 200 -7.96 -15.70 14.35
CA LEU A 200 -9.04 -15.50 13.40
C LEU A 200 -8.73 -14.38 12.42
N SER A 201 -8.28 -13.22 12.89
CA SER A 201 -7.93 -12.09 12.02
C SER A 201 -6.80 -12.44 11.06
N LEU A 202 -5.77 -13.14 11.54
CA LEU A 202 -4.68 -13.65 10.72
C LEU A 202 -5.19 -14.63 9.65
N ALA A 203 -6.07 -15.55 10.01
CA ALA A 203 -6.66 -16.51 9.06
C ALA A 203 -7.44 -15.80 7.95
N VAL A 204 -8.22 -14.76 8.29
CA VAL A 204 -8.93 -13.93 7.32
C VAL A 204 -7.94 -13.22 6.38
N LEU A 205 -6.91 -12.58 6.90
CA LEU A 205 -5.91 -11.87 6.08
C LEU A 205 -5.14 -12.82 5.16
N LEU A 206 -4.73 -13.99 5.66
CA LEU A 206 -4.04 -15.01 4.86
C LEU A 206 -4.94 -15.58 3.76
N GLY A 207 -6.22 -15.82 4.05
CA GLY A 207 -7.21 -16.26 3.07
C GLY A 207 -7.45 -15.24 1.96
N LEU A 208 -7.59 -13.95 2.32
CA LEU A 208 -7.74 -12.87 1.35
C LEU A 208 -6.48 -12.69 0.51
N LEU A 209 -5.30 -12.75 1.13
CA LEU A 209 -4.03 -12.68 0.42
C LEU A 209 -3.86 -13.86 -0.55
N ALA A 210 -4.27 -15.09 -0.14
CA ALA A 210 -4.27 -16.26 -1.00
C ALA A 210 -5.16 -16.05 -2.23
N TYR A 211 -6.38 -15.53 -2.02
CA TYR A 211 -7.31 -15.23 -3.11
C TYR A 211 -6.73 -14.21 -4.10
N ILE A 212 -6.15 -13.12 -3.60
CA ILE A 212 -5.57 -12.07 -4.46
C ILE A 212 -4.37 -12.59 -5.25
N ILE A 213 -3.47 -13.34 -4.63
CA ILE A 213 -2.29 -13.89 -5.31
C ILE A 213 -2.70 -14.99 -6.30
N ALA A 214 -3.67 -15.86 -5.95
CA ALA A 214 -4.16 -16.91 -6.83
C ALA A 214 -4.85 -16.34 -8.08
N THR A 215 -5.61 -15.24 -7.93
CA THR A 215 -6.24 -14.50 -9.04
C THR A 215 -5.30 -13.54 -9.74
N ARG A 216 -4.01 -13.53 -9.36
CA ARG A 216 -2.97 -12.64 -9.90
C ARG A 216 -3.36 -11.16 -9.84
N GLY A 217 -4.02 -10.75 -8.76
CA GLY A 217 -4.35 -9.37 -8.48
C GLY A 217 -5.47 -8.75 -9.31
N GLY A 218 -6.11 -9.52 -10.19
CA GLY A 218 -7.28 -9.07 -10.95
C GLY A 218 -7.08 -7.79 -11.75
N ALA A 219 -8.10 -6.93 -11.79
CA ALA A 219 -8.10 -5.69 -12.58
C ALA A 219 -7.02 -4.67 -12.13
N ILE A 220 -6.70 -4.63 -10.84
CA ILE A 220 -5.70 -3.69 -10.32
C ILE A 220 -4.29 -4.05 -10.78
N GLN A 221 -3.98 -5.33 -10.94
CA GLN A 221 -2.68 -5.76 -11.48
C GLN A 221 -2.42 -5.20 -12.88
N ASN A 222 -3.45 -5.04 -13.70
CA ASN A 222 -3.30 -4.44 -15.02
C ASN A 222 -2.85 -2.97 -14.94
N ILE A 223 -3.28 -2.25 -13.90
CA ILE A 223 -2.86 -0.86 -13.65
C ILE A 223 -1.38 -0.83 -13.26
N VAL A 224 -0.95 -1.70 -12.36
CA VAL A 224 0.46 -1.79 -11.97
C VAL A 224 1.32 -2.17 -13.16
N ARG A 225 0.94 -3.19 -13.93
CA ARG A 225 1.65 -3.61 -15.14
C ARG A 225 1.78 -2.49 -16.19
N SER A 226 0.70 -1.71 -16.40
CA SER A 226 0.73 -0.61 -17.36
C SER A 226 1.64 0.54 -16.94
N LYS A 227 1.81 0.74 -15.63
CA LYS A 227 2.62 1.82 -15.06
C LYS A 227 4.06 1.42 -14.77
N THR A 228 4.29 0.22 -14.31
CA THR A 228 5.64 -0.20 -13.92
C THR A 228 6.47 -0.68 -15.10
N ASN A 229 5.85 -1.25 -16.14
CA ASN A 229 6.49 -1.79 -17.37
C ASN A 229 7.87 -2.45 -17.11
N THR A 230 8.11 -2.88 -15.86
CA THR A 230 9.37 -3.42 -15.37
C THR A 230 9.32 -4.93 -15.43
N VAL A 231 9.63 -5.47 -16.61
CA VAL A 231 9.90 -6.90 -16.78
C VAL A 231 11.27 -7.27 -16.19
N ASP A 232 12.16 -6.27 -16.01
CA ASP A 232 13.52 -6.50 -15.51
C ASP A 232 13.55 -6.57 -13.98
N ILE A 233 13.94 -7.72 -13.46
CA ILE A 233 14.04 -8.03 -12.03
C ILE A 233 14.96 -7.05 -11.28
N ARG A 234 16.00 -6.53 -11.95
CA ARG A 234 16.97 -5.59 -11.36
C ARG A 234 16.30 -4.26 -11.05
N SER A 235 15.54 -3.72 -12.00
CA SER A 235 14.78 -2.48 -11.81
C SER A 235 13.70 -2.64 -10.75
N ALA A 236 13.00 -3.77 -10.73
CA ALA A 236 12.00 -4.08 -9.71
C ALA A 236 12.63 -4.10 -8.30
N THR A 237 13.76 -4.78 -8.13
CA THR A 237 14.50 -4.84 -6.85
C THR A 237 14.85 -3.45 -6.32
N ILE A 238 15.33 -2.56 -7.20
CA ILE A 238 15.73 -1.19 -6.81
C ILE A 238 14.51 -0.35 -6.40
N ILE A 239 13.39 -0.49 -7.12
CA ILE A 239 12.14 0.21 -6.78
C ILE A 239 11.64 -0.25 -5.41
N ASP A 240 11.55 -1.56 -5.20
CA ASP A 240 11.04 -2.14 -3.96
C ASP A 240 11.91 -1.72 -2.77
N PHE A 241 13.24 -1.71 -2.95
CA PHE A 241 14.18 -1.30 -1.90
C PHE A 241 14.06 0.19 -1.57
N ALA A 242 14.01 1.06 -2.59
CA ALA A 242 13.85 2.49 -2.40
C ALA A 242 12.52 2.83 -1.70
N TYR A 243 11.45 2.17 -2.13
CA TYR A 243 10.13 2.34 -1.52
C TYR A 243 10.13 1.89 -0.05
N GLY A 244 10.71 0.71 0.23
CA GLY A 244 10.83 0.21 1.60
C GLY A 244 11.62 1.14 2.53
N ILE A 245 12.75 1.73 2.07
CA ILE A 245 13.53 2.70 2.83
C ILE A 245 12.70 3.96 3.14
N ILE A 246 11.94 4.47 2.17
CA ILE A 246 11.12 5.67 2.36
C ILE A 246 10.02 5.38 3.39
N LEU A 247 9.33 4.25 3.29
CA LEU A 247 8.31 3.86 4.28
C LEU A 247 8.92 3.67 5.67
N PHE A 248 10.09 3.03 5.76
CA PHE A 248 10.81 2.86 7.02
C PHE A 248 11.12 4.22 7.66
N PHE A 249 11.69 5.16 6.89
CA PHE A 249 12.02 6.51 7.38
C PHE A 249 10.78 7.22 7.93
N PHE A 250 9.68 7.24 7.17
CA PHE A 250 8.45 7.88 7.62
C PHE A 250 7.75 7.16 8.77
N LYS A 251 7.97 5.85 8.93
CA LYS A 251 7.51 5.08 10.09
C LYS A 251 8.15 5.58 11.39
N GLU A 252 9.46 5.85 11.33
CA GLU A 252 10.24 6.27 12.50
C GLU A 252 10.00 7.74 12.91
N LEU A 253 9.42 8.58 12.05
CA LEU A 253 9.17 9.99 12.36
C LEU A 253 8.12 10.17 13.47
N ASN A 254 7.03 9.43 13.40
CA ASN A 254 5.94 9.43 14.38
C ASN A 254 4.94 8.28 14.09
N ASN A 255 4.02 8.03 15.03
CA ASN A 255 3.00 6.99 14.91
C ASN A 255 1.77 7.40 14.07
N VAL A 256 1.73 8.60 13.49
CA VAL A 256 0.62 9.02 12.64
C VAL A 256 0.64 8.24 11.34
N PRO A 257 -0.44 7.55 10.99
CA PRO A 257 -0.56 6.87 9.71
C PRO A 257 -0.39 7.84 8.54
N MET A 258 0.22 7.37 7.47
CA MET A 258 0.37 8.13 6.23
C MET A 258 -0.17 7.36 5.05
N SER A 259 -0.39 8.03 3.94
CA SER A 259 -0.77 7.37 2.70
C SER A 259 0.43 6.71 2.02
N THR A 260 0.51 5.40 2.10
CA THR A 260 1.48 4.58 1.36
C THR A 260 1.28 4.70 -0.15
N THR A 261 0.02 4.84 -0.60
CA THR A 261 -0.35 5.11 -2.00
C THR A 261 0.32 6.38 -2.54
N TRP A 262 0.39 7.47 -1.75
CA TRP A 262 1.02 8.72 -2.18
C TRP A 262 2.54 8.55 -2.36
N VAL A 263 3.19 7.82 -1.46
CA VAL A 263 4.62 7.47 -1.59
C VAL A 263 4.86 6.66 -2.86
N PHE A 264 4.05 5.65 -3.11
CA PHE A 264 4.13 4.81 -4.31
C PHE A 264 4.00 5.63 -5.61
N ILE A 265 3.00 6.49 -5.68
CA ILE A 265 2.78 7.35 -6.86
C ILE A 265 3.93 8.35 -7.02
N GLY A 266 4.48 8.88 -5.92
CA GLY A 266 5.66 9.73 -5.94
C GLY A 266 6.87 9.04 -6.57
N ILE A 267 7.15 7.79 -6.18
CA ILE A 267 8.23 6.98 -6.76
C ILE A 267 8.02 6.77 -8.26
N LEU A 268 6.81 6.37 -8.65
CA LEU A 268 6.51 6.12 -10.07
C LEU A 268 6.63 7.39 -10.91
N ALA A 269 6.14 8.52 -10.40
CA ALA A 269 6.23 9.82 -11.07
C ALA A 269 7.69 10.28 -11.24
N GLY A 270 8.49 10.20 -10.20
CA GLY A 270 9.90 10.55 -10.23
C GLY A 270 10.69 9.67 -11.19
N ARG A 271 10.42 8.35 -11.18
CA ARG A 271 10.98 7.38 -12.12
C ARG A 271 10.64 7.73 -13.58
N GLU A 272 9.37 7.97 -13.86
CA GLU A 272 8.91 8.26 -15.23
C GLU A 272 9.58 9.52 -15.79
N ILE A 273 9.69 10.57 -14.97
CA ILE A 273 10.41 11.79 -15.33
C ILE A 273 11.89 11.48 -15.61
N ALA A 274 12.58 10.79 -14.71
CA ALA A 274 14.00 10.47 -14.87
C ALA A 274 14.26 9.70 -16.17
N ILE A 275 13.47 8.67 -16.46
CA ILE A 275 13.58 7.86 -17.68
C ILE A 275 13.37 8.70 -18.94
N ASN A 276 12.33 9.55 -18.96
CA ASN A 276 12.05 10.41 -20.11
C ASN A 276 13.15 11.44 -20.39
N PHE A 277 13.71 12.03 -19.33
CA PHE A 277 14.85 12.95 -19.45
C PHE A 277 16.07 12.24 -20.03
N MET A 278 16.33 11.00 -19.65
CA MET A 278 17.51 10.25 -20.09
C MET A 278 17.38 9.71 -21.51
N LEU A 279 16.25 9.20 -21.88
CA LEU A 279 16.01 8.65 -23.23
C LEU A 279 15.91 9.74 -24.31
N ARG A 280 15.98 11.04 -23.95
CA ARG A 280 15.86 12.20 -24.84
C ARG A 280 14.65 12.14 -25.79
N LYS A 281 13.60 11.39 -25.43
CA LYS A 281 12.38 11.25 -26.21
C LYS A 281 11.52 12.52 -26.08
N LYS A 282 11.82 13.55 -26.88
CA LYS A 282 11.07 14.81 -26.90
C LYS A 282 9.58 14.60 -27.25
N GLU A 283 9.28 13.63 -28.11
CA GLU A 283 7.92 13.36 -28.60
C GLU A 283 6.95 12.88 -27.50
N ASN A 284 7.44 12.25 -26.44
CA ASN A 284 6.59 11.71 -25.37
C ASN A 284 6.42 12.61 -24.14
N ARG A 285 7.08 13.77 -24.07
CA ARG A 285 7.02 14.62 -22.86
C ARG A 285 5.61 15.11 -22.55
N LYS A 286 4.86 15.53 -23.56
CA LYS A 286 3.48 16.02 -23.35
C LYS A 286 2.55 14.90 -22.84
N ALA A 287 2.68 13.70 -23.38
CA ALA A 287 1.93 12.54 -22.90
C ALA A 287 2.32 12.15 -21.46
N MET A 288 3.61 12.17 -21.15
CA MET A 288 4.13 11.93 -19.79
C MET A 288 3.54 12.91 -18.78
N PHE A 289 3.66 14.23 -19.00
CA PHE A 289 3.10 15.22 -18.07
C PHE A 289 1.59 15.12 -17.93
N ARG A 290 0.88 14.76 -19.02
CA ARG A 290 -0.56 14.49 -18.96
C ARG A 290 -0.88 13.30 -18.08
N ASN A 291 -0.12 12.20 -18.18
CA ASN A 291 -0.32 11.00 -17.39
C ASN A 291 -0.03 11.27 -15.90
N LEU A 292 1.08 11.95 -15.59
CA LEU A 292 1.42 12.36 -14.23
C LEU A 292 0.35 13.29 -13.64
N GLY A 293 -0.13 14.25 -14.42
CA GLY A 293 -1.24 15.12 -14.02
C GLY A 293 -2.52 14.34 -13.75
N MET A 294 -2.86 13.37 -14.60
CA MET A 294 -4.02 12.50 -14.36
C MET A 294 -3.88 11.63 -13.10
N ASP A 295 -2.68 11.12 -12.82
CA ASP A 295 -2.45 10.34 -11.60
C ASP A 295 -2.60 11.20 -10.35
N LEU A 296 -2.08 12.43 -10.38
CA LEU A 296 -2.26 13.39 -9.28
C LEU A 296 -3.74 13.75 -9.10
N VAL A 297 -4.47 14.01 -10.19
CA VAL A 297 -5.92 14.27 -10.13
C VAL A 297 -6.68 13.09 -9.51
N LYS A 298 -6.35 11.86 -9.88
CA LYS A 298 -6.98 10.66 -9.30
C LYS A 298 -6.74 10.55 -7.79
N VAL A 299 -5.51 10.83 -7.34
CA VAL A 299 -5.17 10.86 -5.91
C VAL A 299 -5.94 11.94 -5.17
N MET A 300 -6.06 13.13 -5.75
CA MET A 300 -6.85 14.22 -5.20
C MET A 300 -8.35 13.90 -5.14
N ILE A 301 -8.90 13.21 -6.13
CA ILE A 301 -10.29 12.70 -6.09
C ILE A 301 -10.47 11.78 -4.88
N GLY A 302 -9.55 10.84 -4.65
CA GLY A 302 -9.59 9.95 -3.50
C GLY A 302 -9.59 10.72 -2.16
N LEU A 303 -8.77 11.78 -2.04
CA LEU A 303 -8.75 12.64 -0.85
C LEU A 303 -10.07 13.40 -0.68
N ILE A 304 -10.59 14.00 -1.75
CA ILE A 304 -11.86 14.74 -1.72
C ILE A 304 -13.00 13.81 -1.29
N VAL A 305 -13.09 12.60 -1.86
CA VAL A 305 -14.09 11.60 -1.46
C VAL A 305 -13.97 11.27 0.02
N SER A 306 -12.76 11.11 0.55
CA SER A 306 -12.54 10.84 1.98
C SER A 306 -13.05 11.98 2.85
N ILE A 307 -12.78 13.24 2.47
CA ILE A 307 -13.24 14.43 3.19
C ILE A 307 -14.77 14.54 3.15
N VAL A 308 -15.37 14.39 1.97
CA VAL A 308 -16.83 14.45 1.79
C VAL A 308 -17.52 13.38 2.63
N LEU A 309 -16.98 12.16 2.66
CA LEU A 309 -17.53 11.07 3.44
C LEU A 309 -17.56 11.40 4.94
N VAL A 310 -16.47 11.96 5.46
CA VAL A 310 -16.38 12.38 6.87
C VAL A 310 -17.46 13.42 7.21
N TYR A 311 -17.62 14.46 6.40
CA TYR A 311 -18.63 15.48 6.63
C TYR A 311 -20.06 14.95 6.52
N MET A 312 -20.33 14.08 5.54
CA MET A 312 -21.61 13.43 5.36
C MET A 312 -22.01 12.63 6.60
N VAL A 313 -21.07 11.88 7.16
CA VAL A 313 -21.37 11.06 8.36
C VAL A 313 -21.50 11.91 9.61
N ARG A 314 -20.69 12.94 9.79
CA ARG A 314 -20.88 13.90 10.89
C ARG A 314 -22.30 14.49 10.87
N TYR A 315 -22.81 14.81 9.69
CA TYR A 315 -24.16 15.28 9.51
C TYR A 315 -25.20 14.23 9.88
N LEU A 316 -25.00 12.96 9.45
CA LEU A 316 -25.90 11.84 9.76
C LEU A 316 -25.85 11.41 11.24
N ALA A 317 -24.72 11.59 11.90
CA ALA A 317 -24.54 11.26 13.32
C ALA A 317 -25.05 12.36 14.27
N ALA A 318 -25.23 13.58 13.77
CA ALA A 318 -25.75 14.72 14.54
C ALA A 318 -27.29 14.87 14.49
N GLY A 319 -27.96 14.17 13.62
CA GLY A 319 -29.43 14.12 13.49
C GLY A 319 -29.99 12.80 13.96
#